data_31bb47139a229f0300407dea4c5bc3ba
#
_entry.id   31bb47139a229f0300407dea4c5bc3ba
#
_cell.length_a   1.000
_cell.length_b   1.000
_cell.length_c   1.000
_cell.angle_alpha   90.00
_cell.angle_beta   90.00
_cell.angle_gamma   90.00
#
_symmetry.space_group_name_H-M   'P 1'
#
loop_
_entity.id
_entity.type
_entity.pdbx_description
1 polymer ?
#
loop_
_entity_poly.entity_id
_entity_poly.type
_entity_poly.pdbx_seq_one_letter_code
_entity_poly.pdbx_strand_id
1 'polypeptide(L)'
;MTNLNQFFADCLNLPYKGNSQDNPEHENQVAELLEKYNLKYEFQPNGIQNSPDFRVHHEGKTYDVECKSSKQAFPTYNGGLPKKGVIYIFSSKKYNETTIFFADDVVSEKKREMYSKLTEELNTILKMLSLIHI
;
A
#
# COMPACT_ATOMS: atom_id res chain seq x y z
N MET A 1 -4.09 13.43 -21.93
CA MET A 1 -3.92 12.60 -20.72
C MET A 1 -2.43 12.48 -20.41
N THR A 2 -2.04 12.71 -19.18
CA THR A 2 -0.63 12.62 -18.76
C THR A 2 -0.16 11.17 -18.70
N ASN A 3 1.16 10.97 -18.74
CA ASN A 3 1.74 9.63 -18.60
C ASN A 3 1.35 8.99 -17.25
N LEU A 4 1.29 9.79 -16.19
CA LEU A 4 0.89 9.31 -14.88
C LEU A 4 -0.56 8.80 -14.88
N ASN A 5 -1.47 9.53 -15.51
CA ASN A 5 -2.88 9.12 -15.62
C ASN A 5 -3.02 7.84 -16.45
N GLN A 6 -2.26 7.72 -17.53
CA GLN A 6 -2.25 6.50 -18.36
C GLN A 6 -1.72 5.30 -17.57
N PHE A 7 -0.68 5.50 -16.77
CA PHE A 7 -0.15 4.48 -15.88
C PHE A 7 -1.23 3.95 -14.93
N PHE A 8 -1.92 4.84 -14.22
CA PHE A 8 -2.96 4.43 -13.29
C PHE A 8 -4.15 3.76 -14.00
N ALA A 9 -4.52 4.25 -15.18
CA ALA A 9 -5.59 3.64 -15.98
C ALA A 9 -5.24 2.20 -16.38
N ASP A 10 -3.99 1.96 -16.79
CA ASP A 10 -3.53 0.62 -17.14
C ASP A 10 -3.44 -0.28 -15.90
N CYS A 11 -3.07 0.26 -14.73
CA CYS A 11 -3.07 -0.50 -13.50
C CYS A 11 -4.45 -1.08 -13.15
N LEU A 12 -5.52 -0.34 -13.44
CA LEU A 12 -6.90 -0.81 -13.20
C LEU A 12 -7.25 -2.04 -14.05
N ASN A 13 -6.56 -2.27 -15.15
CA ASN A 13 -6.79 -3.39 -16.04
C ASN A 13 -5.88 -4.59 -15.77
N LEU A 14 -5.04 -4.53 -14.76
CA LEU A 14 -4.15 -5.64 -14.42
C LEU A 14 -4.95 -6.81 -13.85
N PRO A 15 -4.68 -8.05 -14.33
CA PRO A 15 -5.24 -9.23 -13.70
C PRO A 15 -4.58 -9.48 -12.34
N TYR A 16 -5.23 -10.25 -11.50
CA TYR A 16 -4.65 -10.62 -10.21
C TYR A 16 -3.33 -11.37 -10.40
N LYS A 17 -2.34 -10.96 -9.66
CA LYS A 17 -1.09 -11.68 -9.44
C LYS A 17 -0.76 -11.64 -7.95
N GLY A 18 -0.20 -12.73 -7.44
CA GLY A 18 0.28 -12.78 -6.08
C GLY A 18 1.48 -11.86 -5.87
N ASN A 19 1.74 -11.52 -4.63
CA ASN A 19 2.84 -10.63 -4.28
C ASN A 19 3.52 -11.14 -3.02
N SER A 20 4.40 -12.13 -3.17
CA SER A 20 5.21 -12.65 -2.09
C SER A 20 6.62 -12.12 -2.15
N GLN A 21 7.37 -12.27 -1.06
CA GLN A 21 8.77 -11.85 -1.00
C GLN A 21 9.62 -12.56 -2.06
N ASP A 22 9.36 -13.85 -2.29
CA ASP A 22 10.14 -14.68 -3.23
C ASP A 22 9.61 -14.56 -4.67
N ASN A 23 8.37 -14.09 -4.85
CA ASN A 23 7.75 -13.98 -6.16
C ASN A 23 6.82 -12.76 -6.21
N PRO A 24 7.38 -11.55 -6.34
CA PRO A 24 6.61 -10.32 -6.30
C PRO A 24 5.99 -10.01 -7.68
N GLU A 25 5.13 -10.87 -8.18
CA GLU A 25 4.53 -10.74 -9.52
C GLU A 25 3.72 -9.46 -9.67
N HIS A 26 2.95 -9.09 -8.66
CA HIS A 26 2.14 -7.87 -8.70
C HIS A 26 3.02 -6.62 -8.76
N GLU A 27 4.06 -6.52 -7.94
CA GLU A 27 5.01 -5.42 -8.01
C GLU A 27 5.69 -5.35 -9.38
N ASN A 28 6.04 -6.51 -9.96
CA ASN A 28 6.66 -6.56 -11.27
C ASN A 28 5.75 -6.02 -12.37
N GLN A 29 4.44 -6.32 -12.32
CA GLN A 29 3.47 -5.75 -13.27
C GLN A 29 3.45 -4.22 -13.19
N VAL A 30 3.45 -3.67 -11.98
CA VAL A 30 3.43 -2.23 -11.75
C VAL A 30 4.72 -1.59 -12.24
N ALA A 31 5.87 -2.21 -11.95
CA ALA A 31 7.16 -1.72 -12.43
C ALA A 31 7.23 -1.67 -13.96
N GLU A 32 6.73 -2.70 -14.64
CA GLU A 32 6.68 -2.73 -16.09
C GLU A 32 5.86 -1.57 -16.66
N LEU A 33 4.74 -1.22 -16.03
CA LEU A 33 3.92 -0.09 -16.45
C LEU A 33 4.61 1.25 -16.19
N LEU A 34 5.35 1.39 -15.09
CA LEU A 34 6.15 2.59 -14.84
C LEU A 34 7.19 2.78 -15.95
N GLU A 35 7.86 1.72 -16.36
CA GLU A 35 8.82 1.75 -17.47
C GLU A 35 8.14 2.07 -18.81
N LYS A 36 6.98 1.47 -19.08
CA LYS A 36 6.22 1.68 -20.32
C LYS A 36 5.90 3.16 -20.55
N TYR A 37 5.55 3.88 -19.48
CA TYR A 37 5.18 5.29 -19.57
C TYR A 37 6.33 6.24 -19.26
N ASN A 38 7.57 5.74 -19.16
CA ASN A 38 8.77 6.53 -18.90
C ASN A 38 8.65 7.38 -17.62
N LEU A 39 7.99 6.85 -16.60
CA LEU A 39 7.88 7.53 -15.32
C LEU A 39 9.15 7.31 -14.52
N LYS A 40 9.68 8.37 -13.95
CA LYS A 40 10.83 8.28 -13.04
C LYS A 40 10.35 7.74 -11.70
N TYR A 41 11.03 6.71 -11.18
CA TYR A 41 10.65 6.12 -9.90
C TYR A 41 11.84 5.53 -9.16
N GLU A 42 11.67 5.36 -7.85
CA GLU A 42 12.58 4.62 -6.99
C GLU A 42 11.85 3.39 -6.48
N PHE A 43 12.50 2.24 -6.57
CA PHE A 43 11.97 0.99 -6.02
C PHE A 43 12.50 0.81 -4.60
N GLN A 44 11.57 0.56 -3.64
CA GLN A 44 11.89 0.38 -2.22
C GLN A 44 12.78 1.51 -1.68
N PRO A 45 12.34 2.79 -1.80
CA PRO A 45 13.21 3.93 -1.44
C PRO A 45 13.63 3.94 0.03
N ASN A 46 12.87 3.30 0.91
CA ASN A 46 13.16 3.21 2.34
C ASN A 46 13.68 1.83 2.76
N GLY A 47 14.09 1.00 1.80
CA GLY A 47 14.63 -0.33 2.04
C GLY A 47 13.62 -1.45 1.86
N ILE A 48 14.11 -2.69 1.87
CA ILE A 48 13.32 -3.90 1.70
C ILE A 48 12.30 -4.00 2.83
N GLN A 49 11.05 -4.35 2.50
CA GLN A 49 9.92 -4.50 3.44
C GLN A 49 9.48 -3.21 4.13
N ASN A 50 10.03 -2.06 3.74
CA ASN A 50 9.59 -0.77 4.24
C ASN A 50 8.71 -0.08 3.19
N SER A 51 7.65 0.57 3.64
CA SER A 51 6.78 1.36 2.76
C SER A 51 7.48 2.65 2.32
N PRO A 52 7.23 3.13 1.10
CA PRO A 52 6.40 2.53 0.05
C PRO A 52 7.17 1.54 -0.82
N ASP A 53 6.45 0.76 -1.65
CA ASP A 53 7.09 -0.09 -2.65
C ASP A 53 7.73 0.74 -3.76
N PHE A 54 7.08 1.81 -4.18
CA PHE A 54 7.57 2.73 -5.22
C PHE A 54 7.38 4.17 -4.80
N ARG A 55 8.35 5.01 -5.16
CA ARG A 55 8.21 6.46 -5.10
C ARG A 55 8.29 7.00 -6.51
N VAL A 56 7.19 7.51 -7.03
CA VAL A 56 7.06 7.98 -8.41
C VAL A 56 7.21 9.49 -8.46
N HIS A 57 8.03 9.98 -9.37
CA HIS A 57 8.25 11.41 -9.58
C HIS A 57 7.61 11.84 -10.89
N HIS A 58 6.76 12.86 -10.83
CA HIS A 58 6.08 13.37 -12.01
C HIS A 58 5.76 14.86 -11.85
N GLU A 59 6.22 15.66 -12.78
CA GLU A 59 5.96 17.12 -12.84
C GLU A 59 6.26 17.84 -11.51
N GLY A 60 7.39 17.51 -10.90
CA GLY A 60 7.84 18.14 -9.67
C GLY A 60 7.15 17.64 -8.40
N LYS A 61 6.29 16.62 -8.53
CA LYS A 61 5.60 16.01 -7.39
C LYS A 61 6.06 14.58 -7.19
N THR A 62 5.96 14.09 -5.96
CA THR A 62 6.25 12.70 -5.60
C THR A 62 4.97 12.00 -5.15
N TYR A 63 4.86 10.73 -5.54
CA TYR A 63 3.73 9.88 -5.20
C TYR A 63 4.26 8.57 -4.63
N ASP A 64 3.91 8.29 -3.38
CA ASP A 64 4.26 7.02 -2.75
C ASP A 64 3.17 6.00 -3.10
N VAL A 65 3.59 4.86 -3.64
CA VAL A 65 2.70 3.82 -4.15
C VAL A 65 3.04 2.51 -3.47
N GLU A 66 2.02 1.83 -2.98
CA GLU A 66 2.17 0.51 -2.39
C GLU A 66 1.29 -0.50 -3.10
N CYS A 67 1.87 -1.66 -3.41
CA CYS A 67 1.18 -2.74 -4.08
C CYS A 67 0.71 -3.74 -3.03
N LYS A 68 -0.58 -4.06 -3.05
CA LYS A 68 -1.16 -5.07 -2.18
C LYS A 68 -1.91 -6.10 -3.03
N SER A 69 -1.86 -7.35 -2.60
CA SER A 69 -2.68 -8.40 -3.20
C SER A 69 -3.25 -9.27 -2.10
N SER A 70 -4.44 -9.80 -2.34
CA SER A 70 -5.14 -10.64 -1.39
C SER A 70 -6.02 -11.64 -2.13
N LYS A 71 -6.27 -12.79 -1.52
CA LYS A 71 -7.24 -13.75 -2.03
C LYS A 71 -8.68 -13.28 -1.78
N GLN A 72 -8.85 -12.28 -0.94
CA GLN A 72 -10.15 -11.74 -0.53
C GLN A 72 -10.52 -10.50 -1.34
N ALA A 73 -11.68 -9.94 -1.02
CA ALA A 73 -12.17 -8.71 -1.64
C ALA A 73 -11.51 -7.44 -1.10
N PHE A 74 -10.76 -7.55 -0.01
CA PHE A 74 -10.18 -6.41 0.70
C PHE A 74 -8.71 -6.66 1.03
N PRO A 75 -7.89 -5.60 1.11
CA PRO A 75 -6.50 -5.71 1.51
C PRO A 75 -6.34 -5.86 3.01
N THR A 76 -5.18 -6.35 3.45
CA THR A 76 -4.76 -6.30 4.85
C THR A 76 -3.57 -5.35 4.96
N TYR A 77 -3.46 -4.68 6.11
CA TYR A 77 -2.41 -3.70 6.36
C TYR A 77 -1.58 -4.10 7.56
N ASN A 78 -0.27 -3.92 7.44
CA ASN A 78 0.63 -4.04 8.59
C ASN A 78 0.38 -2.88 9.54
N GLY A 79 -0.08 -3.15 10.76
CA GLY A 79 -0.44 -2.11 11.72
C GLY A 79 -1.91 -1.69 11.70
N GLY A 80 -2.75 -2.33 10.86
CA GLY A 80 -4.20 -2.24 10.93
C GLY A 80 -4.86 -1.14 10.09
N LEU A 81 -4.13 -0.13 9.63
CA LEU A 81 -4.67 0.96 8.81
C LEU A 81 -3.79 1.24 7.59
N PRO A 82 -4.39 1.74 6.48
CA PRO A 82 -3.59 2.24 5.36
C PRO A 82 -2.69 3.39 5.79
N LYS A 83 -1.50 3.45 5.23
CA LYS A 83 -0.50 4.46 5.61
C LYS A 83 -0.85 5.81 5.01
N LYS A 84 -0.70 6.87 5.83
CA LYS A 84 -0.96 8.25 5.41
C LYS A 84 -0.14 8.62 4.17
N GLY A 85 -0.79 9.28 3.22
CA GLY A 85 -0.14 9.80 2.02
C GLY A 85 0.20 8.79 0.96
N VAL A 86 -0.22 7.54 1.11
CA VAL A 86 0.13 6.45 0.19
C VAL A 86 -1.02 6.12 -0.74
N ILE A 87 -0.69 5.90 -2.01
CA ILE A 87 -1.60 5.37 -3.02
C ILE A 87 -1.45 3.85 -3.05
N TYR A 88 -2.55 3.15 -2.89
CA TYR A 88 -2.56 1.69 -2.91
C TYR A 88 -3.07 1.18 -4.26
N ILE A 89 -2.32 0.24 -4.85
CA ILE A 89 -2.74 -0.53 -6.02
C ILE A 89 -3.02 -1.94 -5.51
N PHE A 90 -4.31 -2.29 -5.41
CA PHE A 90 -4.74 -3.53 -4.78
C PHE A 90 -5.33 -4.50 -5.80
N SER A 91 -4.79 -5.72 -5.85
CA SER A 91 -5.30 -6.81 -6.68
C SER A 91 -6.01 -7.86 -5.83
N SER A 92 -7.25 -8.17 -6.20
CA SER A 92 -8.09 -9.17 -5.54
C SER A 92 -8.18 -10.43 -6.37
N LYS A 93 -7.82 -11.57 -5.78
CA LYS A 93 -8.02 -12.87 -6.43
C LYS A 93 -9.51 -13.22 -6.55
N LYS A 94 -10.28 -12.90 -5.52
CA LYS A 94 -11.71 -13.21 -5.48
C LYS A 94 -12.46 -12.68 -6.70
N TYR A 95 -12.13 -11.44 -7.13
CA TYR A 95 -12.78 -10.82 -8.27
C TYR A 95 -11.90 -10.76 -9.51
N ASN A 96 -10.64 -11.19 -9.41
CA ASN A 96 -9.63 -11.04 -10.47
C ASN A 96 -9.58 -9.61 -11.01
N GLU A 97 -9.56 -8.64 -10.11
CA GLU A 97 -9.59 -7.22 -10.43
C GLU A 97 -8.54 -6.46 -9.63
N THR A 98 -8.09 -5.34 -10.19
CA THR A 98 -7.20 -4.40 -9.54
C THR A 98 -7.91 -3.08 -9.36
N THR A 99 -7.79 -2.51 -8.17
CA THR A 99 -8.34 -1.19 -7.85
C THR A 99 -7.25 -0.30 -7.29
N ILE A 100 -7.51 1.00 -7.31
CA ILE A 100 -6.58 2.01 -6.80
C ILE A 100 -7.34 2.89 -5.82
N PHE A 101 -6.72 3.16 -4.68
CA PHE A 101 -7.31 4.09 -3.72
C PHE A 101 -6.22 4.87 -2.99
N PHE A 102 -6.58 6.07 -2.58
CA PHE A 102 -5.72 6.92 -1.77
C PHE A 102 -6.03 6.66 -0.29
N ALA A 103 -5.01 6.36 0.50
CA ALA A 103 -5.18 5.96 1.89
C ALA A 103 -5.97 6.99 2.71
N ASP A 104 -5.73 8.27 2.47
CA ASP A 104 -6.36 9.36 3.22
C ASP A 104 -7.85 9.54 2.87
N ASP A 105 -8.30 8.99 1.74
CA ASP A 105 -9.72 8.95 1.39
C ASP A 105 -10.47 7.82 2.11
N VAL A 106 -9.75 6.79 2.55
CA VAL A 106 -10.31 5.65 3.28
C VAL A 106 -10.33 5.89 4.77
N VAL A 107 -9.28 6.56 5.29
CA VAL A 107 -9.09 6.78 6.73
C VAL A 107 -8.84 8.26 6.98
N SER A 108 -9.71 8.90 7.76
CA SER A 108 -9.52 10.29 8.16
C SER A 108 -8.40 10.44 9.18
N GLU A 109 -7.83 11.65 9.28
CA GLU A 109 -6.82 11.98 10.29
C GLU A 109 -7.34 11.71 11.69
N LYS A 110 -8.60 12.05 11.94
CA LYS A 110 -9.26 11.80 13.24
C LYS A 110 -9.29 10.31 13.59
N LYS A 111 -9.61 9.46 12.61
CA LYS A 111 -9.62 8.00 12.83
C LYS A 111 -8.22 7.47 13.11
N ARG A 112 -7.20 8.00 12.43
CA ARG A 112 -5.81 7.62 12.68
C ARG A 112 -5.38 7.95 14.10
N GLU A 113 -5.72 9.13 14.58
CA GLU A 113 -5.42 9.57 15.95
C GLU A 113 -6.11 8.68 16.97
N MET A 114 -7.40 8.39 16.76
CA MET A 114 -8.17 7.50 17.64
C MET A 114 -7.57 6.09 17.67
N TYR A 115 -7.20 5.55 16.52
CA TYR A 115 -6.59 4.22 16.44
C TYR A 115 -5.26 4.16 17.18
N SER A 116 -4.40 5.16 16.99
CA SER A 116 -3.10 5.24 17.67
C SER A 116 -3.28 5.31 19.17
N LYS A 117 -4.23 6.11 19.66
CA LYS A 117 -4.51 6.24 21.08
C LYS A 117 -5.02 4.93 21.67
N LEU A 118 -5.95 4.26 21.02
CA LEU A 118 -6.48 2.97 21.46
C LEU A 118 -5.37 1.89 21.49
N THR A 119 -4.49 1.88 20.50
CA THR A 119 -3.38 0.95 20.45
C THR A 119 -2.42 1.18 21.60
N GLU A 120 -2.10 2.42 21.94
CA GLU A 120 -1.25 2.76 23.08
C GLU A 120 -1.89 2.31 24.38
N GLU A 121 -3.18 2.55 24.59
CA GLU A 121 -3.90 2.14 25.78
C GLU A 121 -3.90 0.61 25.92
N LEU A 122 -4.16 -0.11 24.82
CA LEU A 122 -4.15 -1.57 24.82
C LEU A 122 -2.77 -2.12 25.18
N ASN A 123 -1.72 -1.57 24.59
CA ASN A 123 -0.34 -1.99 24.88
C ASN A 123 0.03 -1.76 26.33
N THR A 124 -0.44 -0.68 26.94
CA THR A 124 -0.24 -0.40 28.36
C THR A 124 -0.91 -1.46 29.23
N ILE A 125 -2.16 -1.82 28.92
CA ILE A 125 -2.90 -2.87 29.63
C ILE A 125 -2.19 -4.21 29.52
N LEU A 126 -1.74 -4.58 28.32
CA LEU A 126 -1.03 -5.85 28.10
C LEU A 126 0.27 -5.91 28.87
N LYS A 127 1.02 -4.84 29.00
CA LYS A 127 2.22 -4.76 29.83
C LYS A 127 1.89 -4.96 31.31
N MET A 128 0.83 -4.34 31.79
CA MET A 128 0.38 -4.50 33.16
C MET A 128 0.00 -5.94 33.50
N LEU A 129 -0.73 -6.61 32.59
CA LEU A 129 -1.10 -8.02 32.75
C LEU A 129 0.14 -8.92 32.75
N SER A 130 1.12 -8.63 31.92
CA SER A 130 2.39 -9.36 31.87
C SER A 130 3.13 -9.30 33.20
N LEU A 131 3.10 -8.15 33.89
CA LEU A 131 3.73 -8.00 35.22
C LEU A 131 3.00 -8.79 36.31
N ILE A 132 1.69 -8.98 36.17
CA ILE A 132 0.89 -9.73 37.15
C ILE A 132 1.20 -11.23 37.10
N HIS A 133 1.58 -11.75 35.95
CA HIS A 133 1.84 -13.17 35.69
C HIS A 133 3.29 -13.61 35.94
N ILE A 134 4.10 -12.78 36.46
CA ILE A 134 5.51 -13.11 36.78
C ILE A 134 5.64 -13.97 38.04
#